data_95b6d475646b261225c937c229a46454
#
_entry.id   95b6d475646b261225c937c229a46454
#
_cell.length_a   1.000
_cell.length_b   1.000
_cell.length_c   1.000
_cell.angle_alpha   90.00
_cell.angle_beta   90.00
_cell.angle_gamma   90.00
#
_symmetry.space_group_name_H-M   'P 1'
#
loop_
_entity.id
_entity.type
_entity.pdbx_description
1 polymer ?
#
loop_
_entity_poly.entity_id
_entity_poly.type
_entity_poly.pdbx_seq_one_letter_code
_entity_poly.pdbx_strand_id
1 'polypeptide(L)'
;MKFLIVGLGNAGNEYTHTRHNIGFDVVNAFVQKHAGKFVARRLAYVAEVKWKGKMFICICPTTYMNLSGTAVKYWMDKEKIAIGNILVITDDVSLPLNKMRLRPSGSDGGHNGLKSVEASLASRDYPRLRFGIGNDYPKGLQSNYVLGKWRKEEEPLVKLKIEKAVEVIESFATRGLSLTMNDVNSAEYSV
;
A
#
# COMPACT_ATOMS: atom_id res chain seq x y z
N MET A 1 10.83 15.70 8.88
CA MET A 1 10.76 14.96 7.62
C MET A 1 9.34 14.45 7.41
N LYS A 2 8.81 14.61 6.23
CA LYS A 2 7.47 14.15 5.86
C LYS A 2 7.53 12.95 4.95
N PHE A 3 6.59 12.04 5.15
CA PHE A 3 6.39 10.84 4.32
C PHE A 3 4.95 10.81 3.80
N LEU A 4 4.77 10.34 2.58
CA LEU A 4 3.46 10.07 2.01
C LEU A 4 3.25 8.56 1.97
N ILE A 5 2.31 8.08 2.75
CA ILE A 5 1.97 6.65 2.81
C ILE A 5 0.67 6.44 2.06
N VAL A 6 0.73 5.67 0.99
CA VAL A 6 -0.39 5.48 0.06
C VAL A 6 -0.87 4.04 0.11
N GLY A 7 -2.12 3.85 0.48
CA GLY A 7 -2.78 2.57 0.30
C GLY A 7 -3.58 2.59 -1.00
N LEU A 8 -3.29 1.68 -1.93
CA LEU A 8 -4.07 1.55 -3.15
C LEU A 8 -5.29 0.68 -2.92
N GLY A 9 -6.42 1.10 -3.47
CA GLY A 9 -7.69 0.40 -3.39
C GLY A 9 -8.78 1.13 -4.16
N ASN A 10 -9.96 0.54 -4.19
CA ASN A 10 -11.17 1.16 -4.74
C ASN A 10 -12.05 1.69 -3.60
N ALA A 11 -12.57 2.89 -3.76
CA ALA A 11 -13.56 3.44 -2.84
C ALA A 11 -14.91 2.72 -3.02
N GLY A 12 -15.65 2.60 -1.92
CA GLY A 12 -16.97 1.98 -1.91
C GLY A 12 -17.01 0.76 -1.00
N ASN A 13 -18.16 0.56 -0.35
CA ASN A 13 -18.35 -0.53 0.61
C ASN A 13 -18.21 -1.92 -0.03
N GLU A 14 -18.54 -2.04 -1.31
CA GLU A 14 -18.45 -3.30 -2.06
C GLU A 14 -17.00 -3.79 -2.21
N TYR A 15 -16.02 -2.91 -2.09
CA TYR A 15 -14.61 -3.26 -2.21
C TYR A 15 -13.89 -3.44 -0.87
N THR A 16 -14.59 -3.18 0.23
CA THR A 16 -14.01 -3.26 1.58
C THR A 16 -13.47 -4.66 1.87
N HIS A 17 -12.22 -4.71 2.31
CA HIS A 17 -11.51 -5.95 2.65
C HIS A 17 -11.36 -6.95 1.50
N THR A 18 -11.43 -6.49 0.27
CA THR A 18 -11.04 -7.31 -0.89
C THR A 18 -9.51 -7.39 -0.96
N ARG A 19 -9.00 -8.37 -1.70
CA ARG A 19 -7.55 -8.50 -1.92
C ARG A 19 -6.96 -7.24 -2.53
N HIS A 20 -7.68 -6.64 -3.48
CA HIS A 20 -7.24 -5.42 -4.17
C HIS A 20 -7.18 -4.20 -3.24
N ASN A 21 -7.90 -4.23 -2.12
CA ASN A 21 -7.93 -3.15 -1.14
C ASN A 21 -6.99 -3.40 0.05
N ILE A 22 -6.07 -4.36 -0.05
CA ILE A 22 -5.13 -4.63 1.07
C ILE A 22 -4.31 -3.39 1.43
N GLY A 23 -4.00 -2.53 0.46
CA GLY A 23 -3.32 -1.27 0.72
C GLY A 23 -4.11 -0.38 1.69
N PHE A 24 -5.42 -0.31 1.53
CA PHE A 24 -6.30 0.41 2.46
C PHE A 24 -6.24 -0.20 3.86
N ASP A 25 -6.29 -1.51 3.96
CA ASP A 25 -6.28 -2.20 5.26
C ASP A 25 -4.97 -1.97 6.01
N VAL A 26 -3.83 -1.98 5.31
CA VAL A 26 -2.52 -1.71 5.92
C VAL A 26 -2.44 -0.27 6.41
N VAL A 27 -2.82 0.70 5.58
CA VAL A 27 -2.76 2.13 5.96
C VAL A 27 -3.72 2.41 7.11
N ASN A 28 -4.92 1.83 7.09
CA ASN A 28 -5.87 1.93 8.21
C ASN A 28 -5.26 1.39 9.51
N ALA A 29 -4.61 0.24 9.46
CA ALA A 29 -3.98 -0.36 10.65
C ALA A 29 -2.86 0.53 11.20
N PHE A 30 -2.05 1.11 10.33
CA PHE A 30 -1.01 2.06 10.73
C PHE A 30 -1.60 3.29 11.42
N VAL A 31 -2.62 3.89 10.81
CA VAL A 31 -3.29 5.08 11.35
C VAL A 31 -3.94 4.78 12.70
N GLN A 32 -4.62 3.64 12.84
CA GLN A 32 -5.22 3.22 14.10
C GLN A 32 -4.18 2.99 15.19
N LYS A 33 -3.07 2.34 14.88
CA LYS A 33 -1.99 2.10 15.84
C LYS A 33 -1.45 3.40 16.43
N HIS A 34 -1.40 4.45 15.63
CA HIS A 34 -0.87 5.75 16.03
C HIS A 34 -1.94 6.77 16.39
N ALA A 35 -3.16 6.32 16.68
CA ALA A 35 -4.30 7.13 17.12
C ALA A 35 -4.67 8.27 16.17
N GLY A 36 -4.37 8.11 14.87
CA GLY A 36 -4.78 9.06 13.85
C GLY A 36 -6.23 8.86 13.44
N LYS A 37 -6.75 9.80 12.67
CA LYS A 37 -8.11 9.74 12.13
C LYS A 37 -8.12 10.19 10.68
N PHE A 38 -8.83 9.43 9.85
CA PHE A 38 -9.08 9.82 8.47
C PHE A 38 -10.15 10.90 8.37
N VAL A 39 -9.90 11.86 7.49
CA VAL A 39 -10.85 12.91 7.12
C VAL A 39 -10.97 12.90 5.59
N ALA A 40 -12.20 13.08 5.09
CA ALA A 40 -12.43 13.21 3.65
C ALA A 40 -11.79 14.51 3.16
N ARG A 41 -10.94 14.38 2.15
CA ARG A 41 -10.24 15.50 1.52
C ARG A 41 -10.36 15.35 0.00
N ARG A 42 -9.64 16.21 -0.73
CA ARG A 42 -9.63 16.14 -2.19
C ARG A 42 -8.96 14.85 -2.65
N LEU A 43 -9.66 14.05 -3.44
CA LEU A 43 -9.19 12.81 -4.07
C LEU A 43 -8.84 11.66 -3.12
N ALA A 44 -8.97 11.84 -1.82
CA ALA A 44 -8.58 10.81 -0.86
C ALA A 44 -9.19 11.01 0.52
N TYR A 45 -9.27 9.93 1.29
CA TYR A 45 -9.30 10.03 2.74
C TYR A 45 -7.87 10.21 3.21
N VAL A 46 -7.66 11.17 4.12
CA VAL A 46 -6.32 11.58 4.57
C VAL A 46 -6.26 11.57 6.09
N ALA A 47 -5.19 10.99 6.63
CA ALA A 47 -4.88 11.06 8.05
C ALA A 47 -3.44 11.56 8.22
N GLU A 48 -3.25 12.42 9.23
CA GLU A 48 -1.92 12.86 9.62
C GLU A 48 -1.50 12.11 10.89
N VAL A 49 -0.30 11.55 10.87
CA VAL A 49 0.30 10.85 12.01
C VAL A 49 1.64 11.48 12.31
N LYS A 50 1.85 11.88 13.57
CA LYS A 50 3.15 12.35 14.07
C LYS A 50 3.73 11.25 14.95
N TRP A 51 4.94 10.81 14.62
CA TRP A 51 5.60 9.75 15.38
C TRP A 51 7.10 9.87 15.25
N LYS A 52 7.82 9.82 16.38
CA LYS A 52 9.27 9.92 16.44
C LYS A 52 9.84 11.11 15.65
N GLY A 53 9.21 12.28 15.79
CA GLY A 53 9.64 13.50 15.11
C GLY A 53 9.38 13.53 13.61
N LYS A 54 8.61 12.60 13.08
CA LYS A 54 8.28 12.50 11.67
C LYS A 54 6.79 12.73 11.46
N MET A 55 6.44 13.29 10.30
CA MET A 55 5.06 13.49 9.87
C MET A 55 4.72 12.49 8.75
N PHE A 56 3.68 11.72 8.95
CA PHE A 56 3.15 10.81 7.95
C PHE A 56 1.83 11.35 7.43
N ILE A 57 1.78 11.62 6.14
CA ILE A 57 0.53 11.94 5.44
C ILE A 57 0.06 10.62 4.85
N CYS A 58 -1.01 10.06 5.41
CA CYS A 58 -1.54 8.75 5.01
C CYS A 58 -2.76 8.96 4.14
N ILE A 59 -2.76 8.41 2.94
CA ILE A 59 -3.87 8.59 2.00
C ILE A 59 -4.42 7.26 1.51
N CYS A 60 -5.75 7.20 1.42
CA CYS A 60 -6.49 6.16 0.72
C CYS A 60 -7.27 6.87 -0.39
N PRO A 61 -6.81 6.79 -1.66
CA PRO A 61 -7.49 7.46 -2.77
C PRO A 61 -8.97 7.09 -2.84
N THR A 62 -9.82 8.08 -3.10
CA THR A 62 -11.26 7.88 -3.31
C THR A 62 -11.61 7.76 -4.78
N THR A 63 -10.62 7.79 -5.65
CA THR A 63 -10.72 7.49 -7.07
C THR A 63 -10.89 5.98 -7.29
N TYR A 64 -11.24 5.58 -8.51
CA TYR A 64 -11.08 4.18 -8.89
C TYR A 64 -9.58 3.85 -8.98
N MET A 65 -9.26 2.55 -8.86
CA MET A 65 -7.88 2.07 -8.84
C MET A 65 -7.03 2.62 -10.01
N ASN A 66 -7.59 2.65 -11.21
CA ASN A 66 -6.90 3.14 -12.41
C ASN A 66 -6.67 4.66 -12.43
N LEU A 67 -7.15 5.39 -11.45
CA LEU A 67 -6.95 6.83 -11.29
C LEU A 67 -6.18 7.18 -10.01
N SER A 68 -5.61 6.18 -9.33
CA SER A 68 -4.88 6.37 -8.07
C SER A 68 -3.75 7.40 -8.18
N GLY A 69 -3.08 7.45 -9.31
CA GLY A 69 -1.96 8.37 -9.52
C GLY A 69 -2.33 9.84 -9.42
N THR A 70 -3.56 10.20 -9.78
CA THR A 70 -4.05 11.58 -9.66
C THR A 70 -4.04 12.04 -8.19
N ALA A 71 -4.49 11.17 -7.29
CA ALA A 71 -4.48 11.45 -5.86
C ALA A 71 -3.04 11.50 -5.30
N VAL A 72 -2.20 10.56 -5.69
CA VAL A 72 -0.80 10.51 -5.24
C VAL A 72 -0.04 11.78 -5.65
N LYS A 73 -0.16 12.17 -6.92
CA LYS A 73 0.51 13.38 -7.44
C LYS A 73 0.02 14.63 -6.72
N TYR A 74 -1.29 14.76 -6.54
CA TYR A 74 -1.87 15.90 -5.85
C TYR A 74 -1.33 16.05 -4.43
N TRP A 75 -1.32 14.97 -3.64
CA TRP A 75 -0.90 15.02 -2.24
C TRP A 75 0.62 15.14 -2.08
N MET A 76 1.38 14.53 -2.98
CA MET A 76 2.83 14.71 -3.04
C MET A 76 3.19 16.19 -3.23
N ASP A 77 2.56 16.83 -4.21
CA ASP A 77 2.82 18.24 -4.53
C ASP A 77 2.34 19.18 -3.42
N LYS A 78 1.13 18.96 -2.94
CA LYS A 78 0.53 19.79 -1.89
C LYS A 78 1.36 19.77 -0.61
N GLU A 79 1.82 18.62 -0.19
CA GLU A 79 2.60 18.44 1.03
C GLU A 79 4.10 18.59 0.80
N LYS A 80 4.53 18.84 -0.42
CA LYS A 80 5.94 19.03 -0.81
C LYS A 80 6.81 17.86 -0.37
N ILE A 81 6.35 16.65 -0.66
CA ILE A 81 7.04 15.42 -0.29
C ILE A 81 7.90 14.94 -1.47
N ALA A 82 9.17 14.65 -1.21
CA ALA A 82 10.07 14.10 -2.22
C ALA A 82 9.62 12.69 -2.62
N ILE A 83 9.83 12.33 -3.89
CA ILE A 83 9.39 11.03 -4.43
C ILE A 83 9.99 9.85 -3.66
N GLY A 84 11.21 9.97 -3.15
CA GLY A 84 11.86 8.94 -2.32
C GLY A 84 11.24 8.75 -0.94
N ASN A 85 10.38 9.67 -0.49
CA ASN A 85 9.66 9.60 0.78
C ASN A 85 8.21 9.18 0.60
N ILE A 86 7.84 8.69 -0.59
CA ILE A 86 6.55 8.07 -0.84
C ILE A 86 6.69 6.57 -0.64
N LEU A 87 5.74 5.96 0.04
CA LEU A 87 5.63 4.51 0.10
C LEU A 87 4.23 4.11 -0.36
N VAL A 88 4.16 3.42 -1.49
CA VAL A 88 2.90 2.91 -2.04
C VAL A 88 2.74 1.46 -1.63
N ILE A 89 1.59 1.12 -1.05
CA ILE A 89 1.27 -0.22 -0.59
C ILE A 89 0.19 -0.80 -1.49
N THR A 90 0.48 -1.96 -2.08
CA THR A 90 -0.36 -2.57 -3.10
C THR A 90 -0.37 -4.09 -2.98
N ASP A 91 -1.44 -4.70 -3.48
CA ASP A 91 -1.54 -6.16 -3.68
C ASP A 91 -0.65 -6.61 -4.84
N ASP A 92 -0.18 -7.86 -4.78
CA ASP A 92 0.65 -8.44 -5.83
C ASP A 92 0.31 -9.92 -6.02
N VAL A 93 -0.27 -10.25 -7.17
CA VAL A 93 -0.61 -11.64 -7.53
C VAL A 93 0.62 -12.48 -7.89
N SER A 94 1.76 -11.85 -8.18
CA SER A 94 2.98 -12.58 -8.52
C SER A 94 3.76 -13.06 -7.29
N LEU A 95 3.35 -12.62 -6.09
CA LEU A 95 3.94 -13.06 -4.82
C LEU A 95 2.98 -13.98 -4.07
N PRO A 96 3.50 -15.08 -3.49
CA PRO A 96 2.68 -15.93 -2.66
C PRO A 96 2.15 -15.20 -1.42
N LEU A 97 1.08 -15.74 -0.83
CA LEU A 97 0.42 -15.12 0.32
C LEU A 97 1.35 -14.94 1.54
N ASN A 98 2.39 -15.75 1.68
CA ASN A 98 3.32 -15.67 2.80
C ASN A 98 4.49 -14.70 2.59
N LYS A 99 4.42 -13.87 1.55
CA LYS A 99 5.52 -12.95 1.18
C LYS A 99 5.06 -11.51 1.08
N MET A 100 6.00 -10.61 1.32
CA MET A 100 5.95 -9.21 0.92
C MET A 100 7.27 -8.83 0.27
N ARG A 101 7.25 -7.79 -0.55
CA ARG A 101 8.46 -7.30 -1.21
C ARG A 101 8.49 -5.77 -1.22
N LEU A 102 9.57 -5.21 -0.72
CA LEU A 102 9.81 -3.77 -0.75
C LEU A 102 10.85 -3.46 -1.84
N ARG A 103 10.53 -2.53 -2.73
CA ARG A 103 11.40 -2.13 -3.85
C ARG A 103 11.47 -0.61 -3.95
N PRO A 104 12.64 -0.06 -4.35
CA PRO A 104 12.78 1.38 -4.59
C PRO A 104 12.18 1.82 -5.92
N SER A 105 11.99 0.88 -6.85
CA SER A 105 11.51 1.12 -8.20
C SER A 105 11.00 -0.18 -8.80
N GLY A 106 10.49 -0.14 -10.01
CA GLY A 106 10.10 -1.34 -10.75
C GLY A 106 8.92 -1.12 -11.69
N SER A 107 8.61 -2.14 -12.48
CA SER A 107 7.45 -2.13 -13.37
C SER A 107 6.14 -2.22 -12.59
N ASP A 108 5.04 -1.88 -13.26
CA ASP A 108 3.70 -1.97 -12.67
C ASP A 108 3.19 -3.42 -12.52
N GLY A 109 3.82 -4.37 -13.19
CA GLY A 109 3.41 -5.79 -13.13
C GLY A 109 1.98 -6.04 -13.63
N GLY A 110 1.42 -5.12 -14.40
CA GLY A 110 0.03 -5.20 -14.84
C GLY A 110 -0.99 -4.62 -13.86
N HIS A 111 -0.55 -4.12 -12.72
CA HIS A 111 -1.43 -3.53 -11.71
C HIS A 111 -1.88 -2.13 -12.14
N ASN A 112 -3.19 -1.92 -12.29
CA ASN A 112 -3.73 -0.68 -12.82
C ASN A 112 -3.46 0.54 -11.93
N GLY A 113 -3.42 0.36 -10.62
CA GLY A 113 -3.05 1.42 -9.68
C GLY A 113 -1.61 1.88 -9.85
N LEU A 114 -0.68 0.94 -9.98
CA LEU A 114 0.74 1.25 -10.21
C LEU A 114 0.96 1.90 -11.58
N LYS A 115 0.24 1.46 -12.62
CA LYS A 115 0.26 2.12 -13.93
C LYS A 115 -0.14 3.59 -13.82
N SER A 116 -1.20 3.87 -13.06
CA SER A 116 -1.70 5.22 -12.85
C SER A 116 -0.69 6.08 -12.08
N VAL A 117 -0.10 5.54 -11.03
CA VAL A 117 0.93 6.24 -10.24
C VAL A 117 2.15 6.56 -11.11
N GLU A 118 2.64 5.58 -11.86
CA GLU A 118 3.77 5.76 -12.79
C GLU A 118 3.49 6.87 -13.80
N ALA A 119 2.31 6.86 -14.42
CA ALA A 119 1.93 7.87 -15.39
C ALA A 119 1.85 9.27 -14.75
N SER A 120 1.23 9.39 -13.59
CA SER A 120 1.05 10.69 -12.92
C SER A 120 2.36 11.26 -12.38
N LEU A 121 3.25 10.43 -11.85
CA LEU A 121 4.55 10.86 -11.36
C LEU A 121 5.59 10.97 -12.48
N ALA A 122 5.29 10.47 -13.67
CA ALA A 122 6.24 10.34 -14.79
C ALA A 122 7.54 9.63 -14.37
N SER A 123 7.44 8.65 -13.51
CA SER A 123 8.59 7.93 -12.95
C SER A 123 8.17 6.58 -12.37
N ARG A 124 9.08 5.62 -12.42
CA ARG A 124 9.01 4.33 -11.72
C ARG A 124 9.82 4.33 -10.43
N ASP A 125 10.53 5.41 -10.14
CA ASP A 125 11.49 5.49 -9.04
C ASP A 125 10.83 6.00 -7.77
N TYR A 126 9.86 5.24 -7.28
CA TYR A 126 9.22 5.49 -5.98
C TYR A 126 9.14 4.18 -5.19
N PRO A 127 9.37 4.23 -3.86
CA PRO A 127 9.27 3.04 -3.00
C PRO A 127 7.87 2.44 -3.02
N ARG A 128 7.82 1.10 -3.12
CA ARG A 128 6.56 0.37 -3.06
C ARG A 128 6.69 -0.91 -2.24
N LEU A 129 5.70 -1.17 -1.42
CA LEU A 129 5.54 -2.42 -0.70
C LEU A 129 4.51 -3.27 -1.43
N ARG A 130 4.95 -4.40 -1.97
CA ARG A 130 4.09 -5.38 -2.64
C ARG A 130 3.67 -6.42 -1.62
N PHE A 131 2.38 -6.46 -1.34
CA PHE A 131 1.77 -7.41 -0.41
C PHE A 131 1.32 -8.63 -1.21
N GLY A 132 1.99 -9.77 -1.04
CA GLY A 132 1.65 -11.00 -1.78
C GLY A 132 0.25 -11.49 -1.44
N ILE A 133 -0.55 -11.74 -2.45
CA ILE A 133 -1.91 -12.24 -2.30
C ILE A 133 -2.13 -13.60 -2.95
N GLY A 134 -1.09 -14.14 -3.58
CA GLY A 134 -1.18 -15.39 -4.32
C GLY A 134 -1.90 -15.24 -5.65
N ASN A 135 -2.04 -16.36 -6.35
CA ASN A 135 -2.62 -16.39 -7.69
C ASN A 135 -3.50 -17.64 -7.94
N ASP A 136 -4.17 -18.11 -6.89
CA ASP A 136 -5.00 -19.31 -6.98
C ASP A 136 -6.35 -18.98 -7.66
N TYR A 137 -6.29 -18.78 -8.97
CA TYR A 137 -7.45 -18.51 -9.81
C TYR A 137 -7.25 -19.08 -11.21
N PRO A 138 -8.36 -19.49 -11.89
CA PRO A 138 -8.29 -19.93 -13.27
C PRO A 138 -7.86 -18.81 -14.22
N LYS A 139 -7.21 -19.18 -15.33
CA LYS A 139 -6.82 -18.23 -16.37
C LYS A 139 -8.01 -17.36 -16.81
N GLY A 140 -7.79 -16.04 -16.87
CA GLY A 140 -8.80 -15.07 -17.26
C GLY A 140 -9.68 -14.54 -16.11
N LEU A 141 -9.55 -15.09 -14.89
CA LEU A 141 -10.34 -14.69 -13.74
C LEU A 141 -9.56 -13.85 -12.71
N GLN A 142 -8.48 -13.19 -13.14
CA GLN A 142 -7.66 -12.36 -12.24
C GLN A 142 -8.48 -11.24 -11.61
N SER A 143 -9.32 -10.56 -12.38
CA SER A 143 -10.16 -9.46 -11.87
C SER A 143 -11.10 -9.94 -10.77
N ASN A 144 -11.74 -11.10 -10.97
CA ASN A 144 -12.61 -11.69 -9.95
C ASN A 144 -11.84 -12.02 -8.67
N TYR A 145 -10.62 -12.55 -8.82
CA TYR A 145 -9.78 -12.93 -7.69
C TYR A 145 -9.38 -11.72 -6.84
N VAL A 146 -8.84 -10.67 -7.47
CA VAL A 146 -8.38 -9.48 -6.74
C VAL A 146 -9.52 -8.70 -6.12
N LEU A 147 -10.71 -8.71 -6.73
CA LEU A 147 -11.91 -8.07 -6.19
C LEU A 147 -12.67 -8.98 -5.21
N GLY A 148 -12.19 -10.19 -5.00
CA GLY A 148 -12.73 -11.12 -4.02
C GLY A 148 -12.20 -10.87 -2.61
N LYS A 149 -12.97 -11.34 -1.62
CA LYS A 149 -12.56 -11.29 -0.23
C LYS A 149 -11.65 -12.46 0.11
N TRP A 150 -10.94 -12.34 1.23
CA TRP A 150 -10.08 -13.39 1.73
C TRP A 150 -10.90 -14.63 2.10
N ARG A 151 -10.31 -15.80 1.83
CA ARG A 151 -10.87 -17.05 2.35
C ARG A 151 -10.64 -17.08 3.86
N LYS A 152 -11.52 -17.78 4.56
CA LYS A 152 -11.46 -17.85 6.03
C LYS A 152 -10.12 -18.39 6.52
N GLU A 153 -9.56 -19.38 5.85
CA GLU A 153 -8.25 -19.96 6.16
C GLU A 153 -7.08 -19.02 5.91
N GLU A 154 -7.25 -18.01 5.05
CA GLU A 154 -6.22 -17.00 4.75
C GLU A 154 -6.17 -15.87 5.79
N GLU A 155 -7.29 -15.61 6.46
CA GLU A 155 -7.44 -14.43 7.33
C GLU A 155 -6.40 -14.32 8.43
N PRO A 156 -6.00 -15.39 9.16
CA PRO A 156 -4.97 -15.26 10.19
C PRO A 156 -3.62 -14.80 9.65
N LEU A 157 -3.20 -15.33 8.50
CA LEU A 157 -1.95 -14.93 7.87
C LEU A 157 -2.01 -13.50 7.34
N VAL A 158 -3.14 -13.12 6.74
CA VAL A 158 -3.35 -11.75 6.26
C VAL A 158 -3.27 -10.76 7.42
N LYS A 159 -3.92 -11.07 8.54
CA LYS A 159 -3.88 -10.23 9.74
C LYS A 159 -2.44 -10.06 10.27
N LEU A 160 -1.68 -11.15 10.35
CA LEU A 160 -0.28 -11.10 10.75
C LEU A 160 0.53 -10.21 9.80
N LYS A 161 0.35 -10.39 8.49
CA LYS A 161 1.08 -9.61 7.49
C LYS A 161 0.70 -8.12 7.51
N ILE A 162 -0.55 -7.79 7.81
CA ILE A 162 -0.94 -6.38 7.99
C ILE A 162 -0.14 -5.77 9.16
N GLU A 163 -0.04 -6.46 10.28
CA GLU A 163 0.75 -6.01 11.42
C GLU A 163 2.24 -5.81 11.03
N LYS A 164 2.78 -6.75 10.27
CA LYS A 164 4.16 -6.66 9.76
C LYS A 164 4.34 -5.52 8.75
N ALA A 165 3.35 -5.28 7.91
CA ALA A 165 3.37 -4.16 6.96
C ALA A 165 3.36 -2.81 7.69
N VAL A 166 2.65 -2.70 8.82
CA VAL A 166 2.71 -1.51 9.67
C VAL A 166 4.13 -1.29 10.19
N GLU A 167 4.81 -2.35 10.64
CA GLU A 167 6.23 -2.27 11.06
C GLU A 167 7.13 -1.84 9.90
N VAL A 168 6.83 -2.24 8.67
CA VAL A 168 7.57 -1.81 7.47
C VAL A 168 7.46 -0.30 7.28
N ILE A 169 6.26 0.28 7.43
CA ILE A 169 6.07 1.73 7.34
C ILE A 169 6.93 2.44 8.39
N GLU A 170 6.90 1.95 9.61
CA GLU A 170 7.68 2.51 10.73
C GLU A 170 9.19 2.43 10.46
N SER A 171 9.66 1.28 10.01
CA SER A 171 11.07 1.04 9.70
C SER A 171 11.55 1.88 8.51
N PHE A 172 10.73 1.98 7.48
CA PHE A 172 11.03 2.81 6.30
C PHE A 172 11.34 4.26 6.70
N ALA A 173 10.56 4.82 7.59
CA ALA A 173 10.72 6.20 8.04
C ALA A 173 11.89 6.38 9.03
N THR A 174 12.21 5.37 9.84
CA THR A 174 13.20 5.49 10.91
C THR A 174 14.56 4.91 10.55
N ARG A 175 14.62 3.82 9.79
CA ARG A 175 15.84 3.11 9.42
C ARG A 175 16.24 3.28 7.96
N GLY A 176 15.32 3.77 7.13
CA GLY A 176 15.54 3.96 5.71
C GLY A 176 15.16 2.74 4.87
N LEU A 177 15.13 2.95 3.55
CA LEU A 177 14.66 1.96 2.58
C LEU A 177 15.53 0.70 2.54
N SER A 178 16.87 0.86 2.47
CA SER A 178 17.78 -0.27 2.27
C SER A 178 17.72 -1.29 3.42
N LEU A 179 17.79 -0.83 4.66
CA LEU A 179 17.72 -1.72 5.81
C LEU A 179 16.36 -2.40 5.92
N THR A 180 15.31 -1.65 5.66
CA THR A 180 13.94 -2.19 5.68
C THR A 180 13.76 -3.24 4.58
N MET A 181 14.30 -3.01 3.38
CA MET A 181 14.27 -4.00 2.29
C MET A 181 14.93 -5.31 2.67
N ASN A 182 16.08 -5.26 3.31
CA ASN A 182 16.78 -6.47 3.71
C ASN A 182 15.92 -7.34 4.63
N ASP A 183 15.25 -6.73 5.59
CA ASP A 183 14.40 -7.45 6.53
C ASP A 183 13.12 -8.02 5.85
N VAL A 184 12.46 -7.21 5.05
CA VAL A 184 11.19 -7.58 4.40
C VAL A 184 11.39 -8.66 3.35
N ASN A 185 12.38 -8.47 2.48
CA ASN A 185 12.52 -9.30 1.27
C ASN A 185 13.05 -10.71 1.57
N SER A 186 13.67 -10.92 2.73
CA SER A 186 14.13 -12.23 3.18
C SER A 186 13.11 -12.98 4.04
N ALA A 187 12.06 -12.31 4.50
CA ALA A 187 11.10 -12.89 5.43
C ALA A 187 10.06 -13.76 4.73
N GLU A 188 9.63 -14.81 5.41
CA GLU A 188 8.44 -15.61 5.10
C GLU A 188 7.54 -15.61 6.33
N TYR A 189 6.26 -15.39 6.12
CA TYR A 189 5.31 -15.22 7.22
C TYR A 189 4.46 -16.48 7.39
N SER A 190 4.24 -16.88 8.63
CA SER A 190 3.39 -18.02 8.96
C SER A 190 2.69 -17.79 10.29
N VAL A 191 1.56 -18.43 10.47
CA VAL A 191 0.79 -18.42 11.71
C VAL A 191 0.88 -19.75 12.43
#